data_d18ac1d12bf0f528d73c56ec07179a40
#
_entry.id   d18ac1d12bf0f528d73c56ec07179a40
#
_cell.length_a   1.000
_cell.length_b   1.000
_cell.length_c   1.000
_cell.angle_alpha   90.00
_cell.angle_beta   90.00
_cell.angle_gamma   90.00
#
_symmetry.space_group_name_H-M   'P 1'
#
loop_
_entity.id
_entity.type
_entity.pdbx_description
1 polymer ?
#
loop_
_entity_poly.entity_id
_entity_poly.type
_entity_poly.pdbx_seq_one_letter_code
_entity_poly.pdbx_strand_id
1 'polypeptide(L)'
;TLFRSRKNGPYPYVKGAADEDKYNRSLSEICEEVDVNNMDMFISIHSNAASEGSNTNYPVYIYRGTDTEDYAPGSKAMATTNWKHHWESVLDPQSYYGIDKPNIRGDISFYGSSSTRHGTKGDYTGYLGVLKHGVPGFLLEGYFHTYQPSRHRALNQDWCRQEGIRVARGVCEYFGLKPETKGYIMGTVKDLHEKIVHSLYHYVPKTDDQWLPINGAKVNLLKDGTVVKTYQVDNNYNGIFVFNDLQPGKYTFQVEKEGYKPLFGDDDITVEVKANETSYAQLHVEATNYVPPVVLYHNYDEPAIDGMTLAPTQLEFAQESATLTLEG
;
A
#
# COMPACT_ATOMS: atom_id res chain seq x y z
N THR A 1 24.88 -10.80 10.60
CA THR A 1 23.96 -11.54 11.50
C THR A 1 22.71 -10.69 11.68
N LEU A 2 21.53 -11.23 11.37
CA LEU A 2 20.28 -10.55 11.62
C LEU A 2 19.95 -10.64 13.12
N PHE A 3 19.90 -9.50 13.78
CA PHE A 3 19.50 -9.41 15.18
C PHE A 3 18.08 -8.87 15.30
N ARG A 4 17.25 -9.52 16.13
CA ARG A 4 15.92 -9.07 16.48
C ARG A 4 15.90 -8.64 17.94
N SER A 5 15.70 -7.34 18.20
CA SER A 5 15.63 -6.80 19.55
C SER A 5 14.39 -7.27 20.33
N ARG A 6 13.30 -7.59 19.63
CA ARG A 6 12.09 -8.19 20.21
C ARG A 6 11.81 -9.53 19.57
N LYS A 7 11.66 -10.57 20.36
CA LYS A 7 11.23 -11.90 19.89
C LYS A 7 9.70 -11.95 19.85
N ASN A 8 9.16 -12.73 18.93
CA ASN A 8 7.72 -12.99 18.92
C ASN A 8 7.35 -13.69 20.23
N GLY A 9 6.59 -12.99 21.10
CA GLY A 9 6.01 -13.57 22.28
C GLY A 9 4.69 -14.29 21.99
N PRO A 10 4.12 -14.98 22.99
CA PRO A 10 2.78 -15.52 22.84
C PRO A 10 1.78 -14.39 22.56
N TYR A 11 0.87 -14.64 21.64
CA TYR A 11 -0.20 -13.71 21.34
C TYR A 11 -1.53 -14.32 21.84
N PRO A 12 -2.42 -13.54 22.46
CA PRO A 12 -2.29 -12.12 22.77
C PRO A 12 -1.29 -11.82 23.88
N TYR A 13 -0.60 -10.68 23.77
CA TYR A 13 0.28 -10.15 24.82
C TYR A 13 -0.54 -9.86 26.09
N VAL A 14 -0.11 -10.43 27.21
CA VAL A 14 -0.78 -10.22 28.52
C VAL A 14 0.13 -9.36 29.38
N LYS A 15 -0.30 -8.12 29.67
CA LYS A 15 0.40 -7.24 30.58
C LYS A 15 0.43 -7.86 31.98
N GLY A 16 1.62 -7.86 32.59
CA GLY A 16 1.83 -8.48 33.90
C GLY A 16 2.10 -9.98 33.89
N ALA A 17 2.25 -10.60 32.70
CA ALA A 17 2.71 -11.98 32.60
C ALA A 17 4.15 -12.12 33.14
N ALA A 18 4.50 -13.28 33.71
CA ALA A 18 5.80 -13.53 34.32
C ALA A 18 7.02 -13.37 33.39
N ASP A 19 6.78 -13.35 32.08
CA ASP A 19 7.79 -13.18 31.05
C ASP A 19 7.61 -11.87 30.23
N GLU A 20 6.84 -10.91 30.76
CA GLU A 20 6.57 -9.62 30.12
C GLU A 20 7.86 -8.90 29.71
N ASP A 21 8.83 -8.81 30.61
CA ASP A 21 10.11 -8.14 30.37
C ASP A 21 10.95 -8.77 29.27
N LYS A 22 10.77 -10.08 29.04
CA LYS A 22 11.46 -10.81 27.99
C LYS A 22 11.03 -10.40 26.58
N TYR A 23 9.79 -9.94 26.44
CA TYR A 23 9.19 -9.57 25.14
C TYR A 23 8.98 -8.07 24.98
N ASN A 24 8.94 -7.32 26.10
CA ASN A 24 8.65 -5.89 26.12
C ASN A 24 9.85 -5.07 26.63
N ARG A 25 10.97 -5.16 25.92
CA ARG A 25 12.16 -4.38 26.22
C ARG A 25 11.92 -2.89 26.04
N SER A 26 12.48 -2.08 26.90
CA SER A 26 12.43 -0.62 26.77
C SER A 26 13.16 -0.16 25.50
N LEU A 27 12.74 0.99 24.95
CA LEU A 27 13.37 1.57 23.76
C LEU A 27 14.86 1.93 24.03
N SER A 28 15.18 2.32 25.26
CA SER A 28 16.57 2.61 25.66
C SER A 28 17.46 1.37 25.66
N GLU A 29 16.95 0.23 26.17
CA GLU A 29 17.69 -1.04 26.13
C GLU A 29 17.92 -1.53 24.70
N ILE A 30 16.94 -1.31 23.81
CA ILE A 30 17.09 -1.65 22.40
C ILE A 30 18.21 -0.84 21.74
N CYS A 31 18.24 0.48 21.99
CA CYS A 31 19.30 1.35 21.47
C CYS A 31 20.68 1.00 22.04
N GLU A 32 20.76 0.76 23.36
CA GLU A 32 22.00 0.35 23.99
C GLU A 32 22.54 -0.97 23.43
N GLU A 33 21.65 -1.93 23.17
CA GLU A 33 22.04 -3.21 22.56
C GLU A 33 22.57 -3.05 21.14
N VAL A 34 21.97 -2.15 20.34
CA VAL A 34 22.44 -1.81 18.99
C VAL A 34 23.87 -1.27 19.04
N ASP A 35 24.13 -0.33 19.97
CA ASP A 35 25.43 0.34 20.09
C ASP A 35 26.52 -0.60 20.68
N VAL A 36 26.19 -1.33 21.75
CA VAL A 36 27.14 -2.28 22.41
C VAL A 36 27.54 -3.43 21.49
N ASN A 37 26.62 -3.89 20.62
CA ASN A 37 26.94 -4.96 19.67
C ASN A 37 27.51 -4.45 18.35
N ASN A 38 27.80 -3.16 18.21
CA ASN A 38 28.34 -2.54 17.00
C ASN A 38 27.57 -2.98 15.75
N MET A 39 26.22 -2.83 15.77
CA MET A 39 25.40 -3.16 14.64
C MET A 39 25.70 -2.23 13.44
N ASP A 40 25.63 -2.76 12.22
CA ASP A 40 25.87 -1.97 11.01
C ASP A 40 24.73 -0.99 10.74
N MET A 41 23.52 -1.30 11.22
CA MET A 41 22.32 -0.49 11.02
C MET A 41 21.21 -0.82 12.01
N PHE A 42 20.24 0.09 12.10
CA PHE A 42 18.99 -0.13 12.84
C PHE A 42 17.78 0.28 12.00
N ILE A 43 16.75 -0.56 11.97
CA ILE A 43 15.48 -0.27 11.29
C ILE A 43 14.32 -0.61 12.23
N SER A 44 13.42 0.36 12.41
CA SER A 44 12.16 0.19 13.11
C SER A 44 11.00 0.33 12.13
N ILE A 45 10.15 -0.70 12.01
CA ILE A 45 9.04 -0.73 11.05
C ILE A 45 7.73 -0.57 11.80
N HIS A 46 6.98 0.44 11.42
CA HIS A 46 5.71 0.84 12.02
C HIS A 46 4.64 1.10 10.96
N SER A 47 3.41 1.26 11.43
CA SER A 47 2.31 1.89 10.70
C SER A 47 1.79 3.07 11.50
N ASN A 48 1.43 4.15 10.82
CA ASN A 48 0.97 5.40 11.39
C ASN A 48 -0.54 5.41 11.65
N ALA A 49 -1.01 6.43 12.33
CA ALA A 49 -2.43 6.68 12.59
C ALA A 49 -2.79 8.16 12.37
N ALA A 50 -3.99 8.39 11.86
CA ALA A 50 -4.67 9.66 11.84
C ALA A 50 -5.99 9.57 12.60
N SER A 51 -6.80 10.62 12.59
CA SER A 51 -8.15 10.56 13.14
C SER A 51 -9.01 9.53 12.41
N GLU A 52 -9.93 8.89 13.13
CA GLU A 52 -10.90 7.98 12.54
C GLU A 52 -11.70 8.68 11.42
N GLY A 53 -11.95 7.98 10.33
CA GLY A 53 -12.63 8.54 9.16
C GLY A 53 -11.75 9.41 8.26
N SER A 54 -10.47 9.54 8.57
CA SER A 54 -9.51 10.24 7.71
C SER A 54 -9.11 9.38 6.51
N ASN A 55 -8.96 10.02 5.35
CA ASN A 55 -8.33 9.41 4.18
C ASN A 55 -6.82 9.70 4.11
N THR A 56 -6.22 10.09 5.24
CA THR A 56 -4.78 10.34 5.34
C THR A 56 -4.00 9.03 5.18
N ASN A 57 -3.11 8.99 4.21
CA ASN A 57 -2.20 7.88 3.97
C ASN A 57 -0.93 8.37 3.27
N TYR A 58 0.22 8.06 3.82
CA TYR A 58 1.54 8.30 3.21
C TYR A 58 2.63 7.58 4.00
N PRO A 59 3.72 7.13 3.37
CA PRO A 59 4.89 6.67 4.09
C PRO A 59 5.72 7.84 4.58
N VAL A 60 6.42 7.66 5.70
CA VAL A 60 7.46 8.58 6.17
C VAL A 60 8.63 7.80 6.74
N TYR A 61 9.84 8.22 6.39
CA TYR A 61 11.09 7.73 6.92
C TYR A 61 11.67 8.74 7.87
N ILE A 62 11.77 8.38 9.14
CA ILE A 62 12.20 9.28 10.20
C ILE A 62 13.55 8.81 10.71
N TYR A 63 14.53 9.71 10.70
CA TYR A 63 15.88 9.44 11.17
C TYR A 63 16.25 10.31 12.37
N ARG A 64 17.26 9.90 13.13
CA ARG A 64 17.77 10.64 14.26
C ARG A 64 18.38 11.97 13.81
N GLY A 65 17.78 13.10 14.18
CA GLY A 65 18.29 14.43 13.84
C GLY A 65 17.22 15.43 13.49
N THR A 66 17.63 16.45 12.73
CA THR A 66 16.77 17.45 12.12
C THR A 66 16.72 17.24 10.59
N ASP A 67 15.84 17.95 9.89
CA ASP A 67 15.81 17.86 8.42
C ASP A 67 17.13 18.31 7.76
N THR A 68 17.97 19.06 8.48
CA THR A 68 19.27 19.58 8.03
C THR A 68 20.46 18.80 8.57
N GLU A 69 20.31 18.16 9.72
CA GLU A 69 21.43 17.51 10.43
C GLU A 69 21.11 16.06 10.76
N ASP A 70 22.05 15.18 10.44
CA ASP A 70 22.01 13.74 10.73
C ASP A 70 22.84 13.45 11.98
N TYR A 71 22.19 13.13 13.10
CA TYR A 71 22.85 12.88 14.38
C TYR A 71 23.32 11.43 14.56
N ALA A 72 22.90 10.52 13.68
CA ALA A 72 23.48 9.19 13.53
C ALA A 72 23.98 9.06 12.10
N PRO A 73 25.28 9.32 11.85
CA PRO A 73 25.82 9.51 10.51
C PRO A 73 25.47 8.39 9.55
N GLY A 74 24.91 8.74 8.39
CA GLY A 74 24.44 7.78 7.38
C GLY A 74 22.93 7.47 7.44
N SER A 75 22.24 7.86 8.50
CA SER A 75 20.80 7.59 8.67
C SER A 75 19.94 8.26 7.60
N LYS A 76 20.19 9.54 7.31
CA LYS A 76 19.49 10.27 6.25
C LYS A 76 19.74 9.66 4.87
N ALA A 77 20.97 9.26 4.59
CA ALA A 77 21.32 8.62 3.33
C ALA A 77 20.63 7.26 3.19
N MET A 78 20.62 6.44 4.24
CA MET A 78 19.92 5.16 4.28
C MET A 78 18.40 5.33 4.09
N ALA A 79 17.78 6.27 4.76
CA ALA A 79 16.37 6.62 4.58
C ALA A 79 16.07 7.06 3.13
N THR A 80 17.00 7.80 2.51
CA THR A 80 16.85 8.27 1.13
C THR A 80 16.89 7.11 0.12
N THR A 81 17.80 6.16 0.24
CA THR A 81 17.83 4.99 -0.62
C THR A 81 16.59 4.11 -0.44
N ASN A 82 16.12 3.97 0.81
CA ASN A 82 14.91 3.22 1.09
C ASN A 82 13.64 3.90 0.56
N TRP A 83 13.54 5.21 0.66
CA TRP A 83 12.42 5.97 0.10
C TRP A 83 12.21 5.70 -1.39
N LYS A 84 13.27 5.69 -2.16
CA LYS A 84 13.25 5.45 -3.60
C LYS A 84 12.52 4.13 -3.95
N HIS A 85 12.81 3.05 -3.22
CA HIS A 85 12.16 1.76 -3.43
C HIS A 85 10.72 1.72 -2.88
N HIS A 86 10.43 2.40 -1.81
CA HIS A 86 9.08 2.47 -1.24
C HIS A 86 8.14 3.24 -2.16
N TRP A 87 8.64 4.33 -2.76
CA TRP A 87 7.85 5.19 -3.62
C TRP A 87 7.34 4.52 -4.90
N GLU A 88 7.97 3.49 -5.37
CA GLU A 88 7.53 2.74 -6.55
C GLU A 88 6.14 2.08 -6.39
N SER A 89 5.54 2.09 -5.20
CA SER A 89 4.22 1.48 -4.98
C SER A 89 3.09 2.35 -5.49
N VAL A 90 2.53 2.01 -6.64
CA VAL A 90 1.33 2.64 -7.21
C VAL A 90 0.03 2.09 -6.62
N LEU A 91 0.10 1.03 -5.81
CA LEU A 91 -1.07 0.36 -5.23
C LEU A 91 -1.45 0.90 -3.84
N ASP A 92 -0.68 1.82 -3.28
CA ASP A 92 -0.96 2.44 -1.98
C ASP A 92 -1.06 3.96 -2.14
N PRO A 93 -2.23 4.48 -2.53
CA PRO A 93 -2.44 5.90 -2.81
C PRO A 93 -2.07 6.79 -1.64
N GLN A 94 -1.45 7.93 -1.93
CA GLN A 94 -1.03 8.91 -0.94
C GLN A 94 -1.90 10.16 -0.99
N SER A 95 -2.30 10.63 0.19
CA SER A 95 -3.23 11.74 0.33
C SER A 95 -2.56 13.11 0.49
N TYR A 96 -1.31 13.16 0.93
CA TYR A 96 -0.74 14.40 1.46
C TYR A 96 0.47 14.93 0.71
N TYR A 97 1.34 14.05 0.26
CA TYR A 97 2.56 14.42 -0.44
C TYR A 97 2.43 14.06 -1.91
N GLY A 98 2.69 15.01 -2.77
CA GLY A 98 2.81 14.71 -4.19
C GLY A 98 3.94 13.70 -4.43
N ILE A 99 3.78 12.92 -5.46
CA ILE A 99 4.73 11.90 -5.94
C ILE A 99 6.18 12.39 -5.95
N ASP A 100 6.39 13.67 -6.20
CA ASP A 100 7.71 14.27 -6.44
C ASP A 100 8.48 14.65 -5.16
N LYS A 101 7.90 14.45 -3.98
CA LYS A 101 8.52 14.93 -2.73
C LYS A 101 8.79 13.77 -1.77
N PRO A 102 10.05 13.38 -1.60
CA PRO A 102 10.45 12.44 -0.58
C PRO A 102 10.01 12.89 0.82
N ASN A 103 9.35 12.02 1.56
CA ASN A 103 8.99 12.27 2.94
C ASN A 103 10.01 11.63 3.90
N ILE A 104 11.19 12.21 3.91
CA ILE A 104 12.34 11.82 4.73
C ILE A 104 12.57 12.94 5.72
N ARG A 105 12.38 12.67 6.99
CA ARG A 105 12.32 13.69 8.02
C ARG A 105 13.27 13.40 9.18
N GLY A 106 13.87 14.44 9.69
CA GLY A 106 14.51 14.37 11.00
C GLY A 106 13.45 14.31 12.11
N ASP A 107 13.64 13.45 13.09
CA ASP A 107 12.70 13.25 14.21
C ASP A 107 12.35 14.56 14.92
N ILE A 108 13.36 15.39 15.22
CA ILE A 108 13.17 16.70 15.88
C ILE A 108 12.37 17.67 14.99
N SER A 109 12.59 17.65 13.68
CA SER A 109 11.84 18.51 12.75
C SER A 109 10.41 18.04 12.53
N PHE A 110 10.16 16.73 12.63
CA PHE A 110 8.84 16.14 12.37
C PHE A 110 7.92 16.22 13.59
N TYR A 111 8.42 15.83 14.76
CA TYR A 111 7.62 15.77 16.00
C TYR A 111 7.92 16.92 17.01
N GLY A 112 8.94 17.72 16.74
CA GLY A 112 9.47 18.67 17.71
C GLY A 112 10.40 18.02 18.74
N SER A 113 11.20 18.84 19.42
CA SER A 113 11.97 18.36 20.56
C SER A 113 11.03 18.06 21.72
N SER A 114 11.17 16.90 22.34
CA SER A 114 10.36 16.48 23.48
C SER A 114 11.26 16.12 24.64
N SER A 115 11.59 17.09 25.46
CA SER A 115 12.22 16.82 26.76
C SER A 115 11.32 16.09 27.75
N THR A 116 10.01 15.98 27.44
CA THR A 116 9.01 15.54 28.42
C THR A 116 8.36 14.19 28.17
N ARG A 117 8.35 13.68 26.94
CA ARG A 117 7.55 12.49 26.62
C ARG A 117 8.21 11.14 26.90
N HIS A 118 9.52 11.01 26.84
CA HIS A 118 10.18 9.72 26.97
C HIS A 118 11.48 9.71 27.77
N GLY A 119 11.64 10.60 28.76
CA GLY A 119 12.74 10.52 29.75
C GLY A 119 14.06 10.13 29.09
N THR A 120 14.52 10.90 28.12
CA THR A 120 15.69 10.57 27.32
C THR A 120 16.94 10.57 28.20
N LYS A 121 17.53 9.40 28.41
CA LYS A 121 18.89 9.32 28.93
C LYS A 121 19.83 9.75 27.81
N GLY A 122 20.64 10.78 28.03
CA GLY A 122 21.63 11.30 27.07
C GLY A 122 21.17 12.59 26.37
N ASP A 123 22.02 13.08 25.48
CA ASP A 123 21.92 14.41 24.86
C ASP A 123 20.91 14.49 23.70
N TYR A 124 20.24 13.37 23.33
CA TYR A 124 19.25 13.36 22.26
C TYR A 124 17.87 13.74 22.79
N THR A 125 17.33 14.83 22.27
CA THR A 125 16.05 15.41 22.66
C THR A 125 14.91 15.14 21.68
N GLY A 126 15.08 14.20 20.73
CA GLY A 126 14.07 13.80 19.78
C GLY A 126 12.89 13.06 20.42
N TYR A 127 11.78 13.02 19.73
CA TYR A 127 10.53 12.42 20.18
C TYR A 127 10.58 10.88 20.21
N LEU A 128 11.18 10.26 19.19
CA LEU A 128 11.23 8.82 19.03
C LEU A 128 12.40 8.22 19.80
N GLY A 129 12.13 7.72 21.00
CA GLY A 129 13.16 7.12 21.88
C GLY A 129 13.94 5.96 21.24
N VAL A 130 13.35 5.25 20.27
CA VAL A 130 13.99 4.17 19.53
C VAL A 130 15.09 4.64 18.57
N LEU A 131 15.15 5.93 18.24
CA LEU A 131 16.18 6.52 17.38
C LEU A 131 17.41 7.04 18.12
N LYS A 132 17.59 6.70 19.40
CA LYS A 132 18.75 7.13 20.20
C LYS A 132 20.07 6.46 19.86
N HIS A 133 20.03 5.35 19.10
CA HIS A 133 21.24 4.63 18.69
C HIS A 133 22.19 5.51 17.86
N GLY A 134 23.48 5.15 17.84
CA GLY A 134 24.53 5.86 17.12
C GLY A 134 24.82 5.32 15.71
N VAL A 135 24.18 4.24 15.30
CA VAL A 135 24.40 3.60 13.99
C VAL A 135 23.46 4.16 12.92
N PRO A 136 23.76 4.01 11.62
CA PRO A 136 22.82 4.37 10.57
C PRO A 136 21.47 3.67 10.74
N GLY A 137 20.37 4.40 10.61
CA GLY A 137 19.05 3.78 10.76
C GLY A 137 17.89 4.76 10.63
N PHE A 138 16.70 4.20 10.59
CA PHE A 138 15.45 4.96 10.50
C PHE A 138 14.29 4.20 11.15
N LEU A 139 13.24 4.96 11.45
CA LEU A 139 11.90 4.44 11.69
C LEU A 139 11.07 4.68 10.43
N LEU A 140 10.45 3.62 9.92
CA LEU A 140 9.51 3.66 8.82
C LEU A 140 8.08 3.63 9.37
N GLU A 141 7.30 4.63 9.04
CA GLU A 141 5.83 4.56 9.07
C GLU A 141 5.37 4.26 7.65
N GLY A 142 5.16 2.99 7.32
CA GLY A 142 4.96 2.53 5.95
C GLY A 142 3.64 2.97 5.33
N TYR A 143 2.60 3.03 6.14
CA TYR A 143 1.23 3.41 5.77
C TYR A 143 0.45 3.82 7.02
N PHE A 144 -0.80 4.29 6.84
CA PHE A 144 -1.69 4.59 7.96
C PHE A 144 -2.68 3.44 8.18
N HIS A 145 -2.61 2.77 9.31
CA HIS A 145 -3.56 1.70 9.65
C HIS A 145 -4.98 2.21 9.94
N THR A 146 -5.17 3.51 10.07
CA THR A 146 -6.49 4.17 10.12
C THR A 146 -7.08 4.41 8.73
N TYR A 147 -6.29 4.29 7.65
CA TYR A 147 -6.74 4.32 6.27
C TYR A 147 -7.22 2.93 5.86
N GLN A 148 -8.54 2.74 5.69
CA GLN A 148 -9.13 1.42 5.50
C GLN A 148 -8.54 0.63 4.33
N PRO A 149 -8.31 1.18 3.13
CA PRO A 149 -7.69 0.40 2.06
C PRO A 149 -6.33 -0.18 2.43
N SER A 150 -5.43 0.60 3.04
CA SER A 150 -4.11 0.11 3.49
C SER A 150 -4.25 -0.91 4.62
N ARG A 151 -5.19 -0.71 5.53
CA ARG A 151 -5.52 -1.66 6.59
C ARG A 151 -5.94 -3.02 6.03
N HIS A 152 -6.79 -3.04 4.99
CA HIS A 152 -7.18 -4.27 4.32
C HIS A 152 -6.02 -4.91 3.57
N ARG A 153 -5.16 -4.12 2.91
CA ARG A 153 -3.92 -4.61 2.29
C ARG A 153 -2.98 -5.26 3.30
N ALA A 154 -2.84 -4.66 4.49
CA ALA A 154 -1.99 -5.18 5.56
C ALA A 154 -2.46 -6.53 6.15
N LEU A 155 -3.68 -6.98 5.86
CA LEU A 155 -4.13 -8.34 6.18
C LEU A 155 -3.58 -9.38 5.20
N ASN A 156 -3.03 -8.97 4.06
CA ASN A 156 -2.41 -9.86 3.09
C ASN A 156 -0.91 -10.03 3.40
N GLN A 157 -0.49 -11.27 3.67
CA GLN A 157 0.90 -11.55 4.05
C GLN A 157 1.91 -11.27 2.93
N ASP A 158 1.52 -11.47 1.67
CA ASP A 158 2.40 -11.22 0.54
C ASP A 158 2.59 -9.73 0.28
N TRP A 159 1.56 -8.90 0.55
CA TRP A 159 1.70 -7.44 0.56
C TRP A 159 2.69 -6.98 1.64
N CYS A 160 2.58 -7.49 2.86
CA CYS A 160 3.53 -7.18 3.94
C CYS A 160 4.95 -7.65 3.58
N ARG A 161 5.08 -8.82 2.93
CA ARG A 161 6.39 -9.31 2.45
C ARG A 161 7.00 -8.38 1.41
N GLN A 162 6.20 -7.81 0.50
CA GLN A 162 6.67 -6.86 -0.50
C GLN A 162 7.17 -5.55 0.15
N GLU A 163 6.57 -5.09 1.23
CA GLU A 163 7.12 -3.97 2.01
C GLU A 163 8.52 -4.31 2.56
N GLY A 164 8.67 -5.49 3.14
CA GLY A 164 9.97 -5.97 3.61
C GLY A 164 11.02 -6.10 2.49
N ILE A 165 10.63 -6.58 1.31
CA ILE A 165 11.51 -6.68 0.13
C ILE A 165 11.97 -5.29 -0.31
N ARG A 166 11.08 -4.30 -0.35
CA ARG A 166 11.43 -2.90 -0.69
C ARG A 166 12.45 -2.31 0.29
N VAL A 167 12.24 -2.53 1.59
CA VAL A 167 13.21 -2.13 2.62
C VAL A 167 14.55 -2.83 2.41
N ALA A 168 14.55 -4.14 2.15
CA ALA A 168 15.77 -4.90 1.90
C ALA A 168 16.53 -4.38 0.67
N ARG A 169 15.85 -4.01 -0.41
CA ARG A 169 16.48 -3.39 -1.60
C ARG A 169 17.18 -2.08 -1.26
N GLY A 170 16.51 -1.20 -0.52
CA GLY A 170 17.10 0.07 -0.09
C GLY A 170 18.32 -0.12 0.80
N VAL A 171 18.31 -1.12 1.68
CA VAL A 171 19.47 -1.52 2.49
C VAL A 171 20.59 -2.06 1.61
N CYS A 172 20.28 -2.96 0.68
CA CYS A 172 21.30 -3.50 -0.25
C CYS A 172 21.94 -2.39 -1.08
N GLU A 173 21.15 -1.44 -1.58
CA GLU A 173 21.66 -0.28 -2.32
C GLU A 173 22.56 0.60 -1.43
N TYR A 174 22.14 0.88 -0.20
CA TYR A 174 22.91 1.68 0.75
C TYR A 174 24.31 1.08 1.04
N PHE A 175 24.39 -0.23 1.22
CA PHE A 175 25.64 -0.93 1.49
C PHE A 175 26.40 -1.36 0.21
N GLY A 176 25.91 -1.00 -0.98
CA GLY A 176 26.53 -1.39 -2.25
C GLY A 176 26.53 -2.90 -2.50
N LEU A 177 25.55 -3.62 -1.95
CA LEU A 177 25.41 -5.07 -2.14
C LEU A 177 24.85 -5.39 -3.53
N LYS A 178 25.13 -6.59 -4.02
CA LYS A 178 24.69 -7.04 -5.32
C LYS A 178 23.15 -7.10 -5.37
N PRO A 179 22.50 -6.44 -6.35
CA PRO A 179 21.06 -6.48 -6.50
C PRO A 179 20.56 -7.88 -6.91
N GLU A 180 19.28 -8.13 -6.69
CA GLU A 180 18.60 -9.34 -7.15
C GLU A 180 18.58 -9.41 -8.69
N THR A 181 18.60 -10.63 -9.22
CA THR A 181 18.52 -10.88 -10.69
C THR A 181 17.10 -11.13 -11.16
N LYS A 182 16.16 -11.29 -10.23
CA LYS A 182 14.74 -11.53 -10.48
C LYS A 182 13.92 -10.30 -10.10
N GLY A 183 12.69 -10.25 -10.59
CA GLY A 183 11.74 -9.21 -10.24
C GLY A 183 10.44 -9.80 -9.70
N TYR A 184 9.49 -8.91 -9.44
CA TYR A 184 8.20 -9.22 -8.84
C TYR A 184 7.08 -8.50 -9.60
N ILE A 185 5.88 -9.07 -9.55
CA ILE A 185 4.66 -8.37 -9.92
C ILE A 185 3.76 -8.34 -8.70
N MET A 186 3.20 -7.17 -8.42
CA MET A 186 2.16 -6.99 -7.41
C MET A 186 1.00 -6.23 -8.03
N GLY A 187 -0.23 -6.61 -7.70
CA GLY A 187 -1.39 -5.96 -8.28
C GLY A 187 -2.65 -6.13 -7.46
N THR A 188 -3.73 -5.56 -8.01
CA THR A 188 -5.09 -5.67 -7.47
C THR A 188 -6.06 -6.17 -8.53
N VAL A 189 -7.07 -6.93 -8.10
CA VAL A 189 -8.26 -7.25 -8.90
C VAL A 189 -9.44 -6.53 -8.29
N LYS A 190 -10.11 -5.69 -9.07
CA LYS A 190 -11.24 -4.87 -8.64
C LYS A 190 -12.39 -4.92 -9.64
N ASP A 191 -13.59 -4.58 -9.18
CA ASP A 191 -14.74 -4.40 -10.05
C ASP A 191 -14.53 -3.17 -10.94
N LEU A 192 -14.93 -3.26 -12.20
CA LEU A 192 -14.77 -2.18 -13.17
C LEU A 192 -15.75 -1.03 -12.94
N HIS A 193 -16.90 -1.29 -12.34
CA HIS A 193 -18.02 -0.34 -12.25
C HIS A 193 -18.50 -0.11 -10.82
N GLU A 194 -18.38 -1.11 -9.94
CA GLU A 194 -18.89 -1.03 -8.57
C GLU A 194 -17.90 -0.34 -7.65
N LYS A 195 -18.40 0.69 -6.96
CA LYS A 195 -17.64 1.41 -5.93
C LYS A 195 -17.98 0.88 -4.55
N ILE A 196 -17.02 0.96 -3.65
CA ILE A 196 -17.29 0.70 -2.23
C ILE A 196 -18.11 1.84 -1.67
N VAL A 197 -19.32 1.54 -1.20
CA VAL A 197 -20.23 2.48 -0.53
C VAL A 197 -20.46 1.99 0.89
N HIS A 198 -19.66 2.50 1.83
CA HIS A 198 -19.79 2.16 3.24
C HIS A 198 -19.37 3.34 4.12
N SER A 199 -20.13 3.66 5.16
CA SER A 199 -19.91 4.84 6.00
C SER A 199 -18.56 4.85 6.73
N LEU A 200 -17.95 3.70 6.96
CA LEU A 200 -16.65 3.57 7.61
C LEU A 200 -15.50 3.38 6.62
N TYR A 201 -15.78 3.28 5.32
CA TYR A 201 -14.74 3.09 4.31
C TYR A 201 -14.41 4.41 3.63
N HIS A 202 -13.30 4.99 4.04
CA HIS A 202 -12.79 6.25 3.49
C HIS A 202 -11.57 5.96 2.61
N TYR A 203 -11.50 6.61 1.46
CA TYR A 203 -10.42 6.44 0.50
C TYR A 203 -10.01 7.78 -0.13
N VAL A 204 -8.81 7.82 -0.68
CA VAL A 204 -8.33 8.99 -1.44
C VAL A 204 -9.14 9.10 -2.74
N PRO A 205 -9.85 10.21 -2.98
CA PRO A 205 -10.71 10.37 -4.15
C PRO A 205 -9.95 10.20 -5.48
N LYS A 206 -10.62 9.64 -6.48
CA LYS A 206 -10.09 9.41 -7.83
C LYS A 206 -8.91 8.44 -7.89
N THR A 207 -8.74 7.61 -6.90
CA THR A 207 -7.78 6.51 -6.89
C THR A 207 -8.48 5.17 -7.10
N ASP A 208 -7.71 4.12 -7.37
CA ASP A 208 -8.22 2.76 -7.52
C ASP A 208 -8.87 2.21 -6.25
N ASP A 209 -8.59 2.82 -5.08
CA ASP A 209 -9.19 2.44 -3.81
C ASP A 209 -10.70 2.69 -3.70
N GLN A 210 -11.29 3.43 -4.65
CA GLN A 210 -12.74 3.59 -4.73
C GLN A 210 -13.48 2.34 -5.21
N TRP A 211 -12.82 1.42 -5.92
CA TRP A 211 -13.44 0.28 -6.57
C TRP A 211 -13.50 -0.95 -5.66
N LEU A 212 -14.57 -1.74 -5.80
CA LEU A 212 -14.80 -2.94 -5.00
C LEU A 212 -13.71 -4.00 -5.25
N PRO A 213 -12.93 -4.42 -4.24
CA PRO A 213 -11.97 -5.50 -4.38
C PRO A 213 -12.66 -6.86 -4.60
N ILE A 214 -12.14 -7.66 -5.52
CA ILE A 214 -12.72 -8.96 -5.85
C ILE A 214 -12.09 -10.05 -5.02
N ASN A 215 -12.77 -10.44 -3.96
CA ASN A 215 -12.38 -11.56 -3.11
C ASN A 215 -12.43 -12.90 -3.87
N GLY A 216 -11.45 -13.77 -3.63
CA GLY A 216 -11.44 -15.12 -4.17
C GLY A 216 -11.29 -15.18 -5.70
N ALA A 217 -10.79 -14.13 -6.35
CA ALA A 217 -10.43 -14.20 -7.76
C ALA A 217 -9.19 -15.08 -7.97
N LYS A 218 -9.16 -15.83 -9.06
CA LYS A 218 -7.99 -16.58 -9.50
C LYS A 218 -7.27 -15.78 -10.57
N VAL A 219 -6.01 -15.42 -10.32
CA VAL A 219 -5.16 -14.68 -11.25
C VAL A 219 -4.10 -15.62 -11.81
N ASN A 220 -4.12 -15.86 -13.10
CA ASN A 220 -3.09 -16.58 -13.82
C ASN A 220 -2.12 -15.58 -14.44
N LEU A 221 -0.82 -15.83 -14.26
CA LEU A 221 0.26 -15.10 -14.90
C LEU A 221 0.73 -15.89 -16.12
N LEU A 222 0.78 -15.23 -17.27
CA LEU A 222 1.19 -15.86 -18.53
C LEU A 222 2.50 -15.26 -19.03
N LYS A 223 3.30 -16.15 -19.63
CA LYS A 223 4.46 -15.78 -20.43
C LYS A 223 4.34 -16.49 -21.79
N ASP A 224 4.44 -15.72 -22.85
CA ASP A 224 4.31 -16.24 -24.24
C ASP A 224 3.04 -17.10 -24.43
N GLY A 225 1.90 -16.63 -23.87
CA GLY A 225 0.60 -17.30 -23.93
C GLY A 225 0.44 -18.52 -23.02
N THR A 226 1.46 -18.90 -22.27
CA THR A 226 1.42 -20.05 -21.35
C THR A 226 1.33 -19.62 -19.90
N VAL A 227 0.42 -20.22 -19.13
CA VAL A 227 0.31 -19.97 -17.68
C VAL A 227 1.57 -20.48 -16.97
N VAL A 228 2.30 -19.57 -16.33
CA VAL A 228 3.54 -19.88 -15.59
C VAL A 228 3.37 -19.87 -14.09
N LYS A 229 2.42 -19.09 -13.58
CA LYS A 229 2.06 -19.04 -12.15
C LYS A 229 0.58 -18.74 -11.99
N THR A 230 0.02 -19.09 -10.84
CA THR A 230 -1.36 -18.79 -10.44
C THR A 230 -1.37 -18.25 -9.02
N TYR A 231 -2.20 -17.24 -8.75
CA TYR A 231 -2.44 -16.69 -7.44
C TYR A 231 -3.93 -16.71 -7.10
N GLN A 232 -4.25 -17.08 -5.87
CA GLN A 232 -5.61 -17.03 -5.35
C GLN A 232 -5.74 -15.80 -4.45
N VAL A 233 -6.52 -14.81 -4.89
CA VAL A 233 -6.82 -13.62 -4.10
C VAL A 233 -7.54 -14.04 -2.82
N ASP A 234 -7.14 -13.48 -1.68
CA ASP A 234 -7.76 -13.76 -0.39
C ASP A 234 -9.16 -13.13 -0.24
N ASN A 235 -9.79 -13.34 0.93
CA ASN A 235 -11.12 -12.81 1.23
C ASN A 235 -11.08 -11.59 2.19
N ASN A 236 -9.99 -10.84 2.18
CA ASN A 236 -9.78 -9.71 3.09
C ASN A 236 -10.10 -8.34 2.48
N TYR A 237 -10.86 -8.29 1.41
CA TYR A 237 -11.30 -7.05 0.74
C TYR A 237 -10.14 -6.13 0.33
N ASN A 238 -9.07 -6.71 -0.19
CA ASN A 238 -7.91 -5.97 -0.70
C ASN A 238 -7.68 -6.20 -2.21
N GLY A 239 -8.14 -7.32 -2.75
CA GLY A 239 -7.95 -7.69 -4.16
C GLY A 239 -6.50 -8.03 -4.52
N ILE A 240 -5.59 -8.13 -3.57
CA ILE A 240 -4.15 -8.27 -3.79
C ILE A 240 -3.79 -9.61 -4.44
N PHE A 241 -2.89 -9.54 -5.41
CA PHE A 241 -2.13 -10.68 -5.91
C PHE A 241 -0.64 -10.33 -6.01
N VAL A 242 0.22 -11.33 -5.84
CA VAL A 242 1.67 -11.18 -5.89
C VAL A 242 2.32 -12.35 -6.61
N PHE A 243 3.21 -12.08 -7.54
CA PHE A 243 4.06 -13.08 -8.18
C PHE A 243 5.52 -12.78 -7.89
N ASN A 244 6.16 -13.68 -7.17
CA ASN A 244 7.55 -13.54 -6.73
C ASN A 244 8.50 -14.25 -7.70
N ASP A 245 9.79 -13.89 -7.66
CA ASP A 245 10.90 -14.59 -8.30
C ASP A 245 10.73 -14.77 -9.82
N LEU A 246 10.30 -13.73 -10.50
CA LEU A 246 10.10 -13.73 -11.94
C LEU A 246 11.39 -13.39 -12.68
N GLN A 247 11.63 -14.08 -13.79
CA GLN A 247 12.67 -13.66 -14.72
C GLN A 247 12.25 -12.37 -15.42
N PRO A 248 13.18 -11.45 -15.70
CA PRO A 248 12.87 -10.27 -16.50
C PRO A 248 12.19 -10.63 -17.83
N GLY A 249 11.24 -9.79 -18.25
CA GLY A 249 10.47 -9.99 -19.47
C GLY A 249 9.04 -9.53 -19.36
N LYS A 250 8.28 -9.74 -20.42
CA LYS A 250 6.86 -9.35 -20.51
C LYS A 250 5.96 -10.49 -20.03
N TYR A 251 4.91 -10.11 -19.32
CA TYR A 251 3.90 -11.01 -18.78
C TYR A 251 2.51 -10.42 -19.00
N THR A 252 1.53 -11.29 -19.18
CA THR A 252 0.10 -10.96 -19.28
C THR A 252 -0.70 -11.70 -18.21
N PHE A 253 -2.00 -11.40 -18.10
CA PHE A 253 -2.84 -11.93 -17.04
C PHE A 253 -4.13 -12.55 -17.61
N GLN A 254 -4.62 -13.52 -16.86
CA GLN A 254 -6.02 -13.99 -16.95
C GLN A 254 -6.63 -13.93 -15.56
N VAL A 255 -7.84 -13.44 -15.46
CA VAL A 255 -8.60 -13.42 -14.20
C VAL A 255 -9.88 -14.21 -14.37
N GLU A 256 -10.10 -15.13 -13.44
CA GLU A 256 -11.29 -15.97 -13.37
C GLU A 256 -12.00 -15.70 -12.02
N LYS A 257 -13.30 -15.40 -12.09
CA LYS A 257 -14.16 -15.27 -10.91
C LYS A 257 -15.61 -15.55 -11.30
N GLU A 258 -16.28 -16.40 -10.54
CA GLU A 258 -17.73 -16.64 -10.70
C GLU A 258 -18.51 -15.32 -10.56
N GLY A 259 -19.46 -15.10 -11.46
CA GLY A 259 -20.25 -13.87 -11.54
C GLY A 259 -19.56 -12.72 -12.28
N TYR A 260 -18.36 -12.91 -12.79
CA TYR A 260 -17.61 -11.92 -13.57
C TYR A 260 -17.24 -12.44 -14.96
N LYS A 261 -17.15 -11.56 -15.92
CA LYS A 261 -16.62 -11.88 -17.25
C LYS A 261 -15.13 -12.21 -17.11
N PRO A 262 -14.65 -13.30 -17.71
CA PRO A 262 -13.23 -13.61 -17.67
C PRO A 262 -12.41 -12.49 -18.32
N LEU A 263 -11.33 -12.06 -17.65
CA LEU A 263 -10.34 -11.20 -18.25
C LEU A 263 -9.28 -12.09 -18.89
N PHE A 264 -9.14 -11.99 -20.20
CA PHE A 264 -8.06 -12.63 -20.96
C PHE A 264 -7.05 -11.58 -21.34
N GLY A 265 -5.77 -11.93 -21.19
CA GLY A 265 -4.69 -11.00 -21.46
C GLY A 265 -4.66 -10.56 -22.92
N ASP A 266 -5.26 -9.42 -23.16
CA ASP A 266 -5.00 -8.64 -24.37
C ASP A 266 -3.76 -7.77 -24.14
N ASP A 267 -3.22 -7.20 -25.20
CA ASP A 267 -2.00 -6.37 -25.19
C ASP A 267 -2.08 -5.20 -24.20
N ASP A 268 -3.27 -4.80 -23.78
CA ASP A 268 -3.52 -3.68 -22.86
C ASP A 268 -3.12 -3.99 -21.41
N ILE A 269 -2.94 -5.27 -21.02
CA ILE A 269 -2.57 -5.65 -19.64
C ILE A 269 -1.24 -6.42 -19.67
N THR A 270 -0.26 -5.83 -20.31
CA THR A 270 1.11 -6.35 -20.35
C THR A 270 1.95 -5.62 -19.30
N VAL A 271 2.63 -6.38 -18.46
CA VAL A 271 3.58 -5.85 -17.47
C VAL A 271 4.98 -6.33 -17.81
N GLU A 272 5.92 -5.38 -17.86
CA GLU A 272 7.34 -5.68 -18.01
C GLU A 272 7.98 -5.84 -16.63
N VAL A 273 8.55 -7.01 -16.37
CA VAL A 273 9.32 -7.30 -15.15
C VAL A 273 10.79 -6.97 -15.40
N LYS A 274 11.39 -6.22 -14.49
CA LYS A 274 12.81 -5.94 -14.46
C LYS A 274 13.45 -6.57 -13.21
N ALA A 275 14.74 -6.87 -13.33
CA ALA A 275 15.51 -7.39 -12.19
C ALA A 275 15.54 -6.37 -11.05
N ASN A 276 15.44 -6.85 -9.81
CA ASN A 276 15.47 -6.04 -8.58
C ASN A 276 14.36 -5.00 -8.46
N GLU A 277 13.26 -5.14 -9.23
CA GLU A 277 12.12 -4.23 -9.21
C GLU A 277 10.81 -4.98 -8.93
N THR A 278 9.81 -4.26 -8.47
CA THR A 278 8.42 -4.72 -8.42
C THR A 278 7.61 -3.93 -9.43
N SER A 279 7.07 -4.63 -10.42
CA SER A 279 6.14 -4.08 -11.40
C SER A 279 4.72 -4.17 -10.88
N TYR A 280 3.85 -3.26 -11.31
CA TYR A 280 2.50 -3.13 -10.75
C TYR A 280 1.44 -3.34 -11.83
N ALA A 281 0.30 -3.95 -11.43
CA ALA A 281 -0.87 -4.14 -12.29
C ALA A 281 -2.16 -3.83 -11.52
N GLN A 282 -3.07 -3.14 -12.17
CA GLN A 282 -4.44 -2.92 -11.70
C GLN A 282 -5.39 -3.60 -12.68
N LEU A 283 -5.97 -4.73 -12.28
CA LEU A 283 -6.85 -5.53 -13.10
C LEU A 283 -8.30 -5.23 -12.70
N HIS A 284 -9.14 -4.88 -13.68
CA HIS A 284 -10.55 -4.64 -13.46
C HIS A 284 -11.38 -5.68 -14.21
N VAL A 285 -12.33 -6.29 -13.51
CA VAL A 285 -13.25 -7.28 -14.07
C VAL A 285 -14.68 -6.75 -14.03
N GLU A 286 -15.45 -7.07 -15.07
CA GLU A 286 -16.84 -6.64 -15.19
C GLU A 286 -17.78 -7.74 -14.71
N ALA A 287 -18.73 -7.40 -13.83
CA ALA A 287 -19.77 -8.33 -13.42
C ALA A 287 -20.65 -8.75 -14.61
N THR A 288 -21.00 -10.04 -14.68
CA THR A 288 -21.80 -10.58 -15.81
C THR A 288 -23.21 -9.97 -15.90
N ASN A 289 -23.73 -9.48 -14.78
CA ASN A 289 -25.05 -8.83 -14.68
C ASN A 289 -24.96 -7.30 -14.71
N TYR A 290 -23.79 -6.72 -15.04
CA TYR A 290 -23.66 -5.28 -15.14
C TYR A 290 -24.53 -4.74 -16.29
N VAL A 291 -25.36 -3.76 -15.96
CA VAL A 291 -26.17 -3.00 -16.91
C VAL A 291 -25.63 -1.57 -16.97
N PRO A 292 -25.10 -1.14 -18.12
CA PRO A 292 -24.61 0.24 -18.26
C PRO A 292 -25.74 1.24 -18.01
N PRO A 293 -25.47 2.35 -17.30
CA PRO A 293 -26.45 3.41 -17.15
C PRO A 293 -26.78 4.00 -18.53
N VAL A 294 -28.05 4.16 -18.80
CA VAL A 294 -28.50 4.85 -20.03
C VAL A 294 -28.29 6.34 -19.80
N VAL A 295 -27.42 6.95 -20.60
CA VAL A 295 -27.20 8.41 -20.58
C VAL A 295 -28.05 9.01 -21.70
N LEU A 296 -29.08 9.75 -21.34
CA LEU A 296 -29.88 10.51 -22.28
C LEU A 296 -29.21 11.88 -22.46
N TYR A 297 -28.71 12.14 -23.65
CA TYR A 297 -28.21 13.45 -24.03
C TYR A 297 -29.35 14.27 -24.59
N HIS A 298 -29.64 15.41 -24.00
CA HIS A 298 -30.51 16.41 -24.60
C HIS A 298 -29.62 17.45 -25.30
N ASN A 299 -29.72 17.50 -26.62
CA ASN A 299 -29.04 18.55 -27.39
C ASN A 299 -29.94 19.80 -27.41
N TYR A 300 -29.58 20.80 -26.65
CA TYR A 300 -30.33 22.06 -26.54
C TYR A 300 -30.31 22.90 -27.83
N ASP A 301 -29.43 22.60 -28.76
CA ASP A 301 -29.25 23.35 -30.01
C ASP A 301 -30.06 22.79 -31.19
N GLU A 302 -30.72 21.64 -31.03
CA GLU A 302 -31.65 21.13 -32.02
C GLU A 302 -33.06 21.66 -31.75
N PRO A 303 -33.74 22.22 -32.78
CA PRO A 303 -35.13 22.62 -32.61
C PRO A 303 -35.99 21.41 -32.24
N ALA A 304 -36.77 21.57 -31.18
CA ALA A 304 -37.71 20.54 -30.74
C ALA A 304 -38.50 20.03 -31.93
N ILE A 305 -38.54 18.72 -32.14
CA ILE A 305 -39.40 18.10 -33.13
C ILE A 305 -40.84 18.49 -32.73
N ASP A 306 -41.50 19.18 -33.64
CA ASP A 306 -42.80 19.80 -33.41
C ASP A 306 -43.79 18.75 -32.90
N GLY A 307 -44.26 18.89 -31.66
CA GLY A 307 -45.22 17.99 -31.02
C GLY A 307 -44.73 17.02 -29.97
N MET A 308 -43.42 16.98 -29.60
CA MET A 308 -42.92 16.17 -28.51
C MET A 308 -42.60 17.02 -27.26
N THR A 309 -43.43 16.90 -26.25
CA THR A 309 -43.11 17.42 -24.91
C THR A 309 -42.65 16.22 -24.04
N LEU A 310 -41.35 16.08 -23.82
CA LEU A 310 -40.85 15.16 -22.83
C LEU A 310 -41.07 15.75 -21.43
N ALA A 311 -42.06 15.20 -20.72
CA ALA A 311 -42.22 15.49 -19.28
C ALA A 311 -41.17 14.71 -18.50
N PRO A 312 -40.29 15.35 -17.73
CA PRO A 312 -39.20 14.68 -17.01
C PRO A 312 -39.62 13.75 -15.88
N THR A 313 -40.93 13.60 -15.64
CA THR A 313 -41.48 12.84 -14.49
C THR A 313 -42.01 11.44 -14.84
N GLN A 314 -41.79 10.93 -16.04
CA GLN A 314 -42.40 9.65 -16.49
C GLN A 314 -41.36 8.64 -17.03
N LEU A 315 -40.16 8.60 -16.52
CA LEU A 315 -39.20 7.52 -16.78
C LEU A 315 -39.33 6.47 -15.66
N GLU A 316 -40.09 5.42 -15.87
CA GLU A 316 -40.10 4.25 -15.00
C GLU A 316 -39.13 3.19 -15.56
N PHE A 317 -38.13 2.84 -14.76
CA PHE A 317 -37.25 1.72 -15.05
C PHE A 317 -37.84 0.46 -14.41
N ALA A 318 -38.26 -0.48 -15.23
CA ALA A 318 -38.62 -1.81 -14.73
C ALA A 318 -37.36 -2.57 -14.32
N GLN A 319 -37.29 -3.02 -13.07
CA GLN A 319 -36.13 -3.69 -12.47
C GLN A 319 -35.71 -5.01 -13.13
N GLU A 320 -36.50 -5.55 -14.06
CA GLU A 320 -36.24 -6.87 -14.67
C GLU A 320 -36.21 -6.89 -16.21
N SER A 321 -36.31 -5.77 -16.88
CA SER A 321 -36.18 -5.71 -18.32
C SER A 321 -35.33 -4.52 -18.76
N ALA A 322 -34.35 -4.78 -19.62
CA ALA A 322 -33.55 -3.75 -20.28
C ALA A 322 -34.33 -2.93 -21.33
N THR A 323 -35.64 -2.83 -21.17
CA THR A 323 -36.51 -2.13 -22.14
C THR A 323 -36.95 -0.80 -21.52
N LEU A 324 -36.49 0.28 -22.12
CA LEU A 324 -37.00 1.61 -21.84
C LEU A 324 -38.33 1.77 -22.57
N THR A 325 -39.42 1.91 -21.83
CA THR A 325 -40.73 2.25 -22.39
C THR A 325 -40.95 3.75 -22.24
N LEU A 326 -40.96 4.49 -23.33
CA LEU A 326 -41.42 5.89 -23.35
C LEU A 326 -42.93 5.85 -23.58
N GLU A 327 -43.72 6.12 -22.56
CA GLU A 327 -45.12 6.47 -22.74
C GLU A 327 -45.23 7.99 -22.88
N GLY A 328 -45.59 8.43 -24.06
CA GLY A 328 -45.90 9.81 -24.42
C GLY A 328 -47.36 10.14 -24.22
#